data_38c25b5660a29c88bb25b0c8d0e04de0
#
_entry.id   38c25b5660a29c88bb25b0c8d0e04de0
#
_cell.length_a   1.000
_cell.length_b   1.000
_cell.length_c   1.000
_cell.angle_alpha   90.00
_cell.angle_beta   90.00
_cell.angle_gamma   90.00
#
_symmetry.space_group_name_H-M   'P 1'
#
loop_
_entity.id
_entity.type
_entity.pdbx_description
1 polymer ?
#
loop_
_entity_poly.entity_id
_entity_poly.type
_entity_poly.pdbx_seq_one_letter_code
_entity_poly.pdbx_strand_id
1 'polypeptide(L)'
;MTSSTFIKDNMLIDPFIQKEIIRRAVAGAFGDNPRQAVHSLGSLKMPDGREVPVHLRHAADAVVLDDSGHVVLITRKHNPGAGLKALPGGFMDPTQGVDGVIVAERAATAALREAAEETGISKRLLEGARIIPLGHRSYDRPFDIRVAWGDMPGTDIKKDDFFAVSTQGFCVKTTQDLSQVSLKAGDDAKHVLVVNIPSLTPDEFGIADHLAMIQAARVAVHV
;
A
#
# COMPACT_ATOMS: atom_id res chain seq x y z
N MET A 1 -0.46 -21.37 -2.02
CA MET A 1 -1.04 -21.43 -0.67
C MET A 1 -1.53 -20.04 -0.33
N THR A 2 -2.78 -19.92 -0.03
CA THR A 2 -3.62 -18.76 -0.05
C THR A 2 -3.23 -17.74 1.03
N SER A 3 -3.15 -16.47 0.65
CA SER A 3 -2.89 -15.28 1.46
C SER A 3 -3.95 -14.97 2.52
N SER A 4 -4.37 -15.98 3.28
CA SER A 4 -5.47 -15.88 4.26
C SER A 4 -5.02 -15.55 5.69
N THR A 5 -3.78 -15.16 5.92
CA THR A 5 -3.17 -15.11 7.26
C THR A 5 -3.25 -13.74 7.92
N PHE A 6 -4.16 -12.87 7.48
CA PHE A 6 -4.32 -11.52 7.99
C PHE A 6 -5.53 -11.28 8.84
N ILE A 7 -6.34 -12.24 8.87
CA ILE A 7 -7.44 -12.33 9.75
C ILE A 7 -6.92 -13.18 10.90
N LYS A 8 -6.96 -12.63 12.08
CA LYS A 8 -6.71 -13.31 13.34
C LYS A 8 -7.17 -14.76 13.22
N ASP A 9 -6.23 -15.69 13.25
CA ASP A 9 -6.48 -17.13 13.29
C ASP A 9 -7.61 -17.64 12.39
N ASN A 10 -7.42 -17.67 11.05
CA ASN A 10 -8.35 -18.31 10.10
C ASN A 10 -9.80 -17.80 10.07
N MET A 11 -10.10 -16.62 10.55
CA MET A 11 -11.41 -16.04 10.27
C MET A 11 -11.48 -15.66 8.79
N LEU A 12 -11.92 -16.61 7.96
CA LEU A 12 -12.38 -16.31 6.61
C LEU A 12 -13.55 -15.36 6.76
N ILE A 13 -13.41 -14.12 6.32
CA ILE A 13 -14.55 -13.22 6.23
C ILE A 13 -15.56 -13.87 5.30
N ASP A 14 -16.78 -14.03 5.79
CA ASP A 14 -17.87 -14.58 4.99
C ASP A 14 -17.90 -13.92 3.60
N PRO A 15 -17.96 -14.67 2.50
CA PRO A 15 -17.91 -14.10 1.15
C PRO A 15 -18.98 -13.05 0.89
N PHE A 16 -20.14 -13.13 1.53
CA PHE A 16 -21.20 -12.13 1.43
C PHE A 16 -20.77 -10.82 2.11
N ILE A 17 -20.18 -10.91 3.31
CA ILE A 17 -19.64 -9.76 4.04
C ILE A 17 -18.51 -9.12 3.22
N GLN A 18 -17.59 -9.93 2.69
CA GLN A 18 -16.50 -9.45 1.85
C GLN A 18 -17.03 -8.69 0.62
N LYS A 19 -18.03 -9.26 -0.08
CA LYS A 19 -18.65 -8.63 -1.24
C LYS A 19 -19.31 -7.28 -0.90
N GLU A 20 -19.98 -7.19 0.24
CA GLU A 20 -20.63 -5.96 0.68
C GLU A 20 -19.60 -4.89 1.07
N ILE A 21 -18.49 -5.26 1.73
CA ILE A 21 -17.40 -4.34 2.03
C ILE A 21 -16.79 -3.80 0.73
N ILE A 22 -16.49 -4.67 -0.25
CA ILE A 22 -15.95 -4.26 -1.55
C ILE A 22 -16.92 -3.30 -2.25
N ARG A 23 -18.23 -3.61 -2.28
CA ARG A 23 -19.23 -2.75 -2.91
C ARG A 23 -19.24 -1.34 -2.31
N ARG A 24 -19.17 -1.23 -0.98
CA ARG A 24 -19.10 0.06 -0.27
C ARG A 24 -17.78 0.77 -0.51
N ALA A 25 -16.68 0.03 -0.49
CA ALA A 25 -15.35 0.59 -0.75
C ALA A 25 -15.24 1.16 -2.18
N VAL A 26 -15.78 0.47 -3.20
CA VAL A 26 -15.84 0.97 -4.57
C VAL A 26 -16.65 2.27 -4.66
N ALA A 27 -17.80 2.34 -3.98
CA ALA A 27 -18.63 3.54 -3.95
C ALA A 27 -17.96 4.71 -3.20
N GLY A 28 -17.07 4.42 -2.23
CA GLY A 28 -16.33 5.39 -1.45
C GLY A 28 -14.91 5.68 -1.95
N ALA A 29 -14.41 4.91 -2.92
CA ALA A 29 -13.08 5.12 -3.51
C ALA A 29 -13.11 6.37 -4.40
N PHE A 30 -12.56 7.43 -3.87
CA PHE A 30 -12.40 8.69 -4.59
C PHE A 30 -10.98 8.78 -5.13
N GLY A 31 -10.87 9.15 -6.40
CA GLY A 31 -9.67 9.43 -7.17
C GLY A 31 -8.33 9.67 -6.46
N ASP A 32 -7.38 10.20 -7.16
CA ASP A 32 -5.96 10.23 -6.80
C ASP A 32 -5.57 11.02 -5.53
N ASN A 33 -6.51 11.79 -4.94
CA ASN A 33 -6.26 12.56 -3.73
C ASN A 33 -7.50 12.52 -2.81
N PRO A 34 -7.65 11.51 -1.97
CA PRO A 34 -8.72 11.46 -0.99
C PRO A 34 -8.57 12.62 0.00
N ARG A 35 -9.71 13.22 0.37
CA ARG A 35 -9.68 14.32 1.36
C ARG A 35 -9.36 13.83 2.77
N GLN A 36 -9.60 12.55 3.04
CA GLN A 36 -9.37 11.91 4.34
C GLN A 36 -8.56 10.65 4.16
N ALA A 37 -7.64 10.38 5.06
CA ALA A 37 -6.85 9.16 5.08
C ALA A 37 -7.70 7.91 5.40
N VAL A 38 -8.80 8.12 6.12
CA VAL A 38 -9.77 7.08 6.49
C VAL A 38 -11.18 7.62 6.27
N HIS A 39 -12.04 6.80 5.63
CA HIS A 39 -13.46 7.09 5.42
C HIS A 39 -14.31 6.03 6.12
N SER A 40 -15.36 6.44 6.83
CA SER A 40 -16.37 5.50 7.31
C SER A 40 -17.25 5.03 6.15
N LEU A 41 -17.42 3.71 6.05
CA LEU A 41 -18.32 3.05 5.11
C LEU A 41 -19.62 2.57 5.80
N GLY A 42 -19.88 3.06 7.02
CA GLY A 42 -20.99 2.64 7.88
C GLY A 42 -20.68 1.36 8.66
N SER A 43 -21.71 0.64 9.09
CA SER A 43 -21.57 -0.63 9.83
C SER A 43 -22.20 -1.79 9.09
N LEU A 44 -21.72 -2.98 9.35
CA LEU A 44 -22.29 -4.25 8.90
C LEU A 44 -22.90 -5.00 10.08
N LYS A 45 -24.13 -5.48 9.89
CA LYS A 45 -24.77 -6.38 10.85
C LYS A 45 -24.26 -7.80 10.61
N MET A 46 -23.63 -8.34 11.64
CA MET A 46 -23.09 -9.71 11.62
C MET A 46 -24.17 -10.74 11.88
N PRO A 47 -23.97 -12.03 11.53
CA PRO A 47 -24.92 -13.10 11.80
C PRO A 47 -25.26 -13.28 13.29
N ASP A 48 -24.36 -12.91 14.19
CA ASP A 48 -24.55 -12.94 15.64
C ASP A 48 -25.28 -11.71 16.19
N GLY A 49 -25.72 -10.80 15.29
CA GLY A 49 -26.46 -9.58 15.62
C GLY A 49 -25.62 -8.36 15.97
N ARG A 50 -24.31 -8.51 16.11
CA ARG A 50 -23.40 -7.36 16.33
C ARG A 50 -23.36 -6.45 15.11
N GLU A 51 -23.16 -5.18 15.34
CA GLU A 51 -22.80 -4.21 14.31
C GLU A 51 -21.31 -3.92 14.38
N VAL A 52 -20.62 -4.14 13.25
CA VAL A 52 -19.18 -3.91 13.13
C VAL A 52 -18.95 -2.75 12.17
N PRO A 53 -18.27 -1.69 12.61
CA PRO A 53 -17.87 -0.57 11.75
C PRO A 53 -17.00 -1.04 10.58
N VAL A 54 -17.17 -0.37 9.44
CA VAL A 54 -16.39 -0.62 8.22
C VAL A 54 -15.78 0.69 7.76
N HIS A 55 -14.49 0.65 7.44
CA HIS A 55 -13.74 1.82 7.00
C HIS A 55 -13.06 1.56 5.66
N LEU A 56 -12.76 2.63 4.93
CA LEU A 56 -11.85 2.63 3.79
C LEU A 56 -10.60 3.41 4.20
N ARG A 57 -9.44 2.77 4.12
CA ARG A 57 -8.14 3.38 4.40
C ARG A 57 -7.34 3.49 3.11
N HIS A 58 -6.70 4.63 2.91
CA HIS A 58 -5.88 4.89 1.74
C HIS A 58 -4.41 4.61 2.02
N ALA A 59 -3.74 4.07 1.02
CA ALA A 59 -2.32 3.75 1.02
C ALA A 59 -1.67 4.18 -0.30
N ALA A 60 -0.35 4.24 -0.33
CA ALA A 60 0.40 4.50 -1.55
C ALA A 60 1.68 3.66 -1.58
N ASP A 61 1.99 3.11 -2.76
CA ASP A 61 3.17 2.30 -3.01
C ASP A 61 4.09 2.98 -4.02
N ALA A 62 5.40 2.87 -3.84
CA ALA A 62 6.41 3.42 -4.73
C ALA A 62 7.14 2.32 -5.51
N VAL A 63 7.12 2.39 -6.83
CA VAL A 63 8.00 1.64 -7.71
C VAL A 63 9.22 2.51 -8.00
N VAL A 64 10.25 2.42 -7.17
CA VAL A 64 11.50 3.15 -7.37
C VAL A 64 12.38 2.37 -8.34
N LEU A 65 12.64 2.93 -9.53
CA LEU A 65 13.41 2.25 -10.56
C LEU A 65 14.39 3.17 -11.29
N ASP A 66 15.46 2.58 -11.85
CA ASP A 66 16.50 3.26 -12.61
C ASP A 66 16.43 3.00 -14.12
N ASP A 67 17.39 3.57 -14.88
CA ASP A 67 17.48 3.40 -16.33
C ASP A 67 17.95 1.98 -16.73
N SER A 68 18.58 1.24 -15.82
CA SER A 68 19.09 -0.10 -16.05
C SER A 68 18.04 -1.20 -15.79
N GLY A 69 16.85 -0.84 -15.34
CA GLY A 69 15.77 -1.77 -15.01
C GLY A 69 15.91 -2.43 -13.64
N HIS A 70 16.68 -1.81 -12.74
CA HIS A 70 16.65 -2.18 -11.33
C HIS A 70 15.46 -1.55 -10.63
N VAL A 71 14.88 -2.28 -9.70
CA VAL A 71 13.79 -1.83 -8.82
C VAL A 71 14.15 -2.06 -7.36
N VAL A 72 13.75 -1.12 -6.50
CA VAL A 72 13.90 -1.26 -5.06
C VAL A 72 12.69 -1.99 -4.49
N LEU A 73 12.96 -3.06 -3.76
CA LEU A 73 11.95 -3.85 -3.05
C LEU A 73 12.33 -3.98 -1.58
N ILE A 74 11.34 -4.29 -0.77
CA ILE A 74 11.53 -4.70 0.62
C ILE A 74 11.18 -6.18 0.79
N THR A 75 11.78 -6.83 1.79
CA THR A 75 11.26 -8.07 2.34
C THR A 75 10.38 -7.69 3.53
N ARG A 76 9.12 -8.07 3.51
CA ARG A 76 8.17 -7.71 4.57
C ARG A 76 8.54 -8.34 5.90
N LYS A 77 8.52 -7.55 6.96
CA LYS A 77 8.76 -8.00 8.34
C LYS A 77 7.52 -8.64 8.93
N HIS A 78 6.37 -8.08 8.61
CA HIS A 78 5.08 -8.46 9.18
C HIS A 78 4.14 -8.99 8.09
N ASN A 79 3.15 -9.71 8.53
CA ASN A 79 2.07 -10.14 7.66
C ASN A 79 1.22 -8.94 7.17
N PRO A 80 0.66 -8.97 5.90
CA PRO A 80 0.59 -9.98 4.83
C PRO A 80 1.93 -10.26 4.18
N GLY A 81 2.20 -11.55 3.93
CA GLY A 81 3.37 -11.94 3.17
C GLY A 81 4.69 -11.70 3.88
N ALA A 82 4.74 -11.90 5.22
CA ALA A 82 6.00 -11.85 5.95
C ALA A 82 7.06 -12.76 5.31
N GLY A 83 8.25 -12.20 5.07
CA GLY A 83 9.34 -12.90 4.39
C GLY A 83 9.29 -12.83 2.85
N LEU A 84 8.20 -12.35 2.25
CA LEU A 84 8.07 -12.16 0.81
C LEU A 84 8.42 -10.72 0.40
N LYS A 85 8.68 -10.54 -0.90
CA LYS A 85 8.98 -9.23 -1.49
C LYS A 85 7.73 -8.36 -1.54
N ALA A 86 7.93 -7.05 -1.43
CA ALA A 86 6.91 -6.04 -1.64
C ALA A 86 7.53 -4.75 -2.19
N LEU A 87 6.70 -3.90 -2.76
CA LEU A 87 7.04 -2.50 -2.97
C LEU A 87 7.13 -1.78 -1.61
N PRO A 88 8.01 -0.81 -1.45
CA PRO A 88 7.92 0.11 -0.33
C PRO A 88 6.63 0.91 -0.43
N GLY A 89 5.92 1.03 0.68
CA GLY A 89 4.63 1.71 0.72
C GLY A 89 3.87 1.47 2.00
N GLY A 90 2.92 2.35 2.27
CA GLY A 90 2.14 2.32 3.49
C GLY A 90 0.93 3.22 3.45
N PHE A 91 0.34 3.44 4.62
CA PHE A 91 -0.87 4.22 4.74
C PHE A 91 -0.59 5.72 4.62
N MET A 92 -1.53 6.43 4.01
CA MET A 92 -1.53 7.88 4.00
C MET A 92 -1.80 8.39 5.42
N ASP A 93 -0.97 9.33 5.87
CA ASP A 93 -1.11 9.95 7.20
C ASP A 93 -2.11 11.10 7.17
N PRO A 94 -2.84 11.32 8.29
CA PRO A 94 -3.57 12.56 8.47
C PRO A 94 -2.58 13.73 8.63
N THR A 95 -2.83 14.81 7.92
CA THR A 95 -2.02 16.04 8.00
C THR A 95 -2.91 17.25 8.23
N GLN A 96 -2.37 18.28 8.86
CA GLN A 96 -3.09 19.53 9.07
C GLN A 96 -2.99 20.40 7.83
N GLY A 97 -4.13 20.73 7.23
CA GLY A 97 -4.22 21.70 6.15
C GLY A 97 -3.98 23.13 6.62
N VAL A 98 -3.84 24.06 5.66
CA VAL A 98 -3.54 25.50 5.93
C VAL A 98 -4.65 26.19 6.74
N ASP A 99 -5.88 25.66 6.69
CA ASP A 99 -7.06 26.13 7.41
C ASP A 99 -7.27 25.43 8.77
N GLY A 100 -6.30 24.59 9.18
CA GLY A 100 -6.37 23.80 10.41
C GLY A 100 -7.22 22.53 10.30
N VAL A 101 -7.84 22.27 9.16
CA VAL A 101 -8.61 21.05 8.91
C VAL A 101 -7.68 19.87 8.73
N ILE A 102 -8.01 18.75 9.36
CA ILE A 102 -7.27 17.50 9.16
C ILE A 102 -7.66 16.88 7.82
N VAL A 103 -6.67 16.72 6.96
CA VAL A 103 -6.80 16.11 5.62
C VAL A 103 -5.81 14.96 5.47
N ALA A 104 -5.97 14.13 4.45
CA ALA A 104 -4.94 13.17 4.10
C ALA A 104 -3.71 13.85 3.49
N GLU A 105 -2.53 13.35 3.74
CA GLU A 105 -1.37 13.69 2.91
C GLU A 105 -1.63 13.26 1.45
N ARG A 106 -0.93 13.87 0.51
CA ARG A 106 -1.05 13.47 -0.91
C ARG A 106 -0.48 12.07 -1.09
N ALA A 107 -1.13 11.24 -1.91
CA ALA A 107 -0.69 9.88 -2.15
C ALA A 107 0.76 9.78 -2.67
N ALA A 108 1.17 10.70 -3.57
CA ALA A 108 2.56 10.76 -4.02
C ALA A 108 3.54 11.10 -2.87
N THR A 109 3.14 11.96 -1.93
CA THR A 109 3.94 12.29 -0.74
C THR A 109 4.07 11.07 0.17
N ALA A 110 2.97 10.34 0.41
CA ALA A 110 2.98 9.10 1.16
C ALA A 110 3.94 8.07 0.54
N ALA A 111 3.82 7.82 -0.77
CA ALA A 111 4.70 6.88 -1.47
C ALA A 111 6.18 7.23 -1.34
N LEU A 112 6.55 8.52 -1.45
CA LEU A 112 7.94 8.96 -1.28
C LEU A 112 8.40 8.88 0.17
N ARG A 113 7.55 9.22 1.14
CA ARG A 113 7.84 9.12 2.57
C ARG A 113 8.12 7.67 2.95
N GLU A 114 7.21 6.78 2.60
CA GLU A 114 7.34 5.33 2.88
C GLU A 114 8.58 4.73 2.20
N ALA A 115 8.85 5.11 0.93
CA ALA A 115 10.06 4.68 0.25
C ALA A 115 11.32 5.11 1.01
N ALA A 116 11.37 6.34 1.51
CA ALA A 116 12.50 6.82 2.31
C ALA A 116 12.62 6.10 3.66
N GLU A 117 11.49 5.90 4.36
CA GLU A 117 11.43 5.30 5.70
C GLU A 117 11.78 3.81 5.66
N GLU A 118 11.22 3.06 4.73
CA GLU A 118 11.40 1.61 4.65
C GLU A 118 12.73 1.19 4.01
N THR A 119 13.30 2.00 3.11
CA THR A 119 14.48 1.62 2.33
C THR A 119 15.74 2.41 2.64
N GLY A 120 15.62 3.52 3.38
CA GLY A 120 16.73 4.44 3.64
C GLY A 120 17.20 5.21 2.41
N ILE A 121 16.47 5.19 1.31
CA ILE A 121 16.76 6.05 0.15
C ILE A 121 16.75 7.52 0.58
N SER A 122 17.76 8.27 0.15
CA SER A 122 17.85 9.68 0.49
C SER A 122 16.69 10.48 -0.12
N LYS A 123 16.09 11.37 0.67
CA LYS A 123 15.05 12.30 0.18
C LYS A 123 15.51 13.07 -1.06
N ARG A 124 16.78 13.48 -1.11
CA ARG A 124 17.35 14.18 -2.26
C ARG A 124 17.25 13.39 -3.56
N LEU A 125 17.46 12.06 -3.50
CA LEU A 125 17.30 11.19 -4.67
C LEU A 125 15.84 11.15 -5.09
N LEU A 126 14.91 10.99 -4.17
CA LEU A 126 13.49 10.92 -4.43
C LEU A 126 12.91 12.26 -4.94
N GLU A 127 13.34 13.38 -4.38
CA GLU A 127 12.93 14.73 -4.82
C GLU A 127 13.39 15.06 -6.25
N GLY A 128 14.54 14.52 -6.68
CA GLY A 128 15.05 14.65 -8.05
C GLY A 128 14.46 13.65 -9.04
N ALA A 129 13.65 12.70 -8.60
CA ALA A 129 13.08 11.67 -9.43
C ALA A 129 11.84 12.16 -10.22
N ARG A 130 11.61 11.56 -11.38
CA ARG A 130 10.37 11.75 -12.12
C ARG A 130 9.27 10.86 -11.52
N ILE A 131 8.18 11.47 -11.05
CA ILE A 131 7.05 10.78 -10.45
C ILE A 131 5.94 10.64 -11.48
N ILE A 132 5.49 9.41 -11.73
CA ILE A 132 4.42 9.07 -12.67
C ILE A 132 3.36 8.28 -11.93
N PRO A 133 2.10 8.76 -11.85
CA PRO A 133 1.00 7.98 -11.31
C PRO A 133 0.76 6.70 -12.14
N LEU A 134 0.61 5.56 -11.47
CA LEU A 134 0.26 4.29 -12.09
C LEU A 134 -1.23 3.95 -11.92
N GLY A 135 -1.98 4.85 -11.29
CA GLY A 135 -3.38 4.65 -10.96
C GLY A 135 -3.61 3.83 -9.69
N HIS A 136 -4.88 3.61 -9.39
CA HIS A 136 -5.28 2.76 -8.28
C HIS A 136 -5.02 1.29 -8.62
N ARG A 137 -4.70 0.54 -7.59
CA ARG A 137 -4.70 -0.91 -7.66
C ARG A 137 -6.11 -1.39 -8.00
N SER A 138 -6.31 -1.86 -9.23
CA SER A 138 -7.62 -2.26 -9.77
C SER A 138 -7.53 -3.61 -10.47
N TYR A 139 -6.75 -4.52 -9.90
CA TYR A 139 -6.58 -5.85 -10.45
C TYR A 139 -7.64 -6.80 -9.89
N ASP A 140 -7.43 -8.08 -9.86
CA ASP A 140 -8.41 -9.09 -9.45
C ASP A 140 -8.96 -8.89 -8.02
N ARG A 141 -8.27 -8.09 -7.22
CA ARG A 141 -8.68 -7.73 -5.85
C ARG A 141 -8.51 -6.22 -5.64
N PRO A 142 -9.52 -5.42 -5.97
CA PRO A 142 -9.45 -3.96 -5.90
C PRO A 142 -9.21 -3.43 -4.48
N PHE A 143 -9.49 -4.24 -3.45
CA PHE A 143 -9.30 -3.87 -2.05
C PHE A 143 -8.82 -5.05 -1.23
N ASP A 144 -7.87 -4.76 -0.36
CA ASP A 144 -7.44 -5.67 0.69
C ASP A 144 -8.34 -5.44 1.92
N ILE A 145 -9.08 -6.46 2.34
CA ILE A 145 -9.98 -6.35 3.49
C ILE A 145 -9.28 -6.93 4.72
N ARG A 146 -9.27 -6.16 5.79
CA ARG A 146 -8.59 -6.49 7.05
C ARG A 146 -9.49 -6.28 8.25
N VAL A 147 -9.14 -6.95 9.34
CA VAL A 147 -9.68 -6.70 10.67
C VAL A 147 -8.62 -5.95 11.49
N ALA A 148 -9.00 -4.90 12.17
CA ALA A 148 -8.08 -4.15 12.99
C ALA A 148 -7.70 -4.95 14.26
N TRP A 149 -6.40 -5.06 14.53
CA TRP A 149 -5.87 -5.82 15.68
C TRP A 149 -5.95 -5.04 17.00
N GLY A 150 -6.06 -3.73 16.88
CA GLY A 150 -6.12 -2.78 17.95
C GLY A 150 -6.61 -1.45 17.41
N ASP A 151 -6.76 -0.47 18.29
CA ASP A 151 -7.06 0.91 17.91
C ASP A 151 -5.92 1.47 17.08
N MET A 152 -6.27 2.07 15.91
CA MET A 152 -5.27 2.66 15.03
C MET A 152 -5.07 4.13 15.37
N PRO A 153 -3.86 4.53 15.81
CA PRO A 153 -3.58 5.93 16.16
C PRO A 153 -3.92 6.91 15.03
N GLY A 154 -4.49 8.06 15.39
CA GLY A 154 -4.86 9.10 14.43
C GLY A 154 -6.06 8.77 13.53
N THR A 155 -6.77 7.69 13.81
CA THR A 155 -7.96 7.26 13.05
C THR A 155 -9.12 6.87 13.98
N ASP A 156 -10.33 6.73 13.40
CA ASP A 156 -11.50 6.22 14.11
C ASP A 156 -11.60 4.68 14.10
N ILE A 157 -10.63 4.00 13.48
CA ILE A 157 -10.62 2.53 13.41
C ILE A 157 -10.27 1.96 14.77
N LYS A 158 -11.15 1.13 15.30
CA LYS A 158 -10.99 0.44 16.58
C LYS A 158 -10.67 -1.03 16.37
N LYS A 159 -10.19 -1.64 17.45
CA LYS A 159 -9.97 -3.09 17.46
C LYS A 159 -11.24 -3.83 17.01
N ASP A 160 -11.04 -4.84 16.18
CA ASP A 160 -12.07 -5.70 15.57
C ASP A 160 -12.97 -5.01 14.51
N ASP A 161 -12.74 -3.72 14.17
CA ASP A 161 -13.37 -3.10 13.02
C ASP A 161 -12.87 -3.70 11.69
N PHE A 162 -13.71 -3.70 10.67
CA PHE A 162 -13.30 -3.99 9.30
C PHE A 162 -12.76 -2.76 8.61
N PHE A 163 -11.72 -2.94 7.82
CA PHE A 163 -11.30 -1.90 6.88
C PHE A 163 -10.83 -2.48 5.55
N ALA A 164 -11.22 -1.79 4.48
CA ALA A 164 -10.68 -2.01 3.15
C ALA A 164 -9.48 -1.10 2.92
N VAL A 165 -8.50 -1.55 2.16
CA VAL A 165 -7.32 -0.76 1.79
C VAL A 165 -7.39 -0.43 0.32
N SER A 166 -7.39 0.85 -0.03
CA SER A 166 -7.25 1.35 -1.40
C SER A 166 -5.85 1.88 -1.58
N THR A 167 -5.08 1.28 -2.49
CA THR A 167 -3.70 1.68 -2.73
C THR A 167 -3.54 2.36 -4.08
N GLN A 168 -2.78 3.47 -4.10
CA GLN A 168 -2.36 4.14 -5.31
C GLN A 168 -0.87 3.90 -5.56
N GLY A 169 -0.52 3.47 -6.78
CA GLY A 169 0.85 3.21 -7.19
C GLY A 169 1.50 4.42 -7.87
N PHE A 170 2.79 4.62 -7.61
CA PHE A 170 3.61 5.62 -8.26
C PHE A 170 4.90 5.02 -8.78
N CYS A 171 5.22 5.30 -10.04
CA CYS A 171 6.56 5.09 -10.55
C CYS A 171 7.44 6.29 -10.13
N VAL A 172 8.55 5.99 -9.47
CA VAL A 172 9.56 6.95 -9.04
C VAL A 172 10.83 6.66 -9.83
N LYS A 173 10.96 7.32 -10.98
CA LYS A 173 12.06 7.10 -11.91
C LYS A 173 13.27 7.96 -11.55
N THR A 174 14.39 7.32 -11.23
CA THR A 174 15.67 7.97 -10.99
C THR A 174 16.66 7.74 -12.12
N THR A 175 17.58 8.68 -12.32
CA THR A 175 18.73 8.52 -13.22
C THR A 175 19.96 7.97 -12.51
N GLN A 176 19.92 7.80 -11.19
CA GLN A 176 20.98 7.18 -10.42
C GLN A 176 20.90 5.67 -10.55
N ASP A 177 22.03 5.03 -10.74
CA ASP A 177 22.15 3.56 -10.70
C ASP A 177 21.86 3.04 -9.29
N LEU A 178 20.71 2.41 -9.13
CA LEU A 178 20.25 1.90 -7.84
C LEU A 178 21.15 0.81 -7.27
N SER A 179 21.92 0.11 -8.10
CA SER A 179 22.89 -0.88 -7.64
C SER A 179 24.05 -0.27 -6.85
N GLN A 180 24.27 1.04 -6.99
CA GLN A 180 25.32 1.80 -6.30
C GLN A 180 24.78 2.62 -5.12
N VAL A 181 23.45 2.58 -4.88
CA VAL A 181 22.83 3.34 -3.78
C VAL A 181 22.91 2.54 -2.48
N SER A 182 23.41 3.17 -1.43
CA SER A 182 23.40 2.56 -0.10
C SER A 182 21.98 2.58 0.46
N LEU A 183 21.41 1.42 0.70
CA LEU A 183 20.08 1.20 1.23
C LEU A 183 20.14 0.59 2.63
N LYS A 184 19.14 0.90 3.46
CA LYS A 184 19.04 0.37 4.82
C LYS A 184 17.57 0.13 5.15
N ALA A 185 17.25 -1.10 5.53
CA ALA A 185 15.90 -1.46 5.98
C ALA A 185 15.46 -0.61 7.17
N GLY A 186 14.29 -0.02 7.05
CA GLY A 186 13.59 0.72 8.10
C GLY A 186 12.57 -0.15 8.84
N ASP A 187 11.58 0.50 9.47
CA ASP A 187 10.72 -0.11 10.50
C ASP A 187 9.99 -1.39 10.05
N ASP A 188 9.30 -1.38 8.92
CA ASP A 188 8.48 -2.49 8.45
C ASP A 188 9.18 -3.40 7.43
N ALA A 189 10.40 -3.02 7.02
CA ALA A 189 11.24 -3.82 6.15
C ALA A 189 12.21 -4.70 6.95
N LYS A 190 12.25 -6.00 6.62
CA LYS A 190 13.29 -6.90 7.13
C LYS A 190 14.61 -6.73 6.39
N HIS A 191 14.51 -6.58 5.08
CA HIS A 191 15.64 -6.33 4.18
C HIS A 191 15.19 -5.39 3.07
N VAL A 192 16.15 -4.65 2.49
CA VAL A 192 15.97 -3.91 1.25
C VAL A 192 16.75 -4.60 0.15
N LEU A 193 16.17 -4.69 -1.02
CA LEU A 193 16.74 -5.38 -2.17
C LEU A 193 16.73 -4.44 -3.37
N VAL A 194 17.81 -4.45 -4.14
CA VAL A 194 17.84 -3.91 -5.51
C VAL A 194 17.84 -5.11 -6.45
N VAL A 195 16.82 -5.22 -7.27
CA VAL A 195 16.57 -6.42 -8.09
C VAL A 195 16.36 -6.02 -9.54
N ASN A 196 16.90 -6.81 -10.47
CA ASN A 196 16.62 -6.64 -11.88
C ASN A 196 15.19 -7.13 -12.20
N ILE A 197 14.35 -6.27 -12.80
CA ILE A 197 12.95 -6.56 -13.06
C ILE A 197 12.70 -7.86 -13.83
N PRO A 198 13.45 -8.20 -14.92
CA PRO A 198 13.29 -9.47 -15.62
C PRO A 198 13.42 -10.74 -14.80
N SER A 199 14.06 -10.66 -13.63
CA SER A 199 14.25 -11.83 -12.75
C SER A 199 13.08 -12.07 -11.77
N LEU A 200 12.09 -11.21 -11.74
CA LEU A 200 10.99 -11.26 -10.76
C LEU A 200 9.89 -12.22 -11.20
N THR A 201 9.39 -13.01 -10.26
CA THR A 201 8.27 -13.94 -10.45
C THR A 201 7.12 -13.64 -9.47
N PRO A 202 5.86 -13.98 -9.83
CA PRO A 202 4.71 -13.63 -8.99
C PRO A 202 4.70 -14.26 -7.59
N ASP A 203 5.24 -15.45 -7.44
CA ASP A 203 5.29 -16.21 -6.19
C ASP A 203 6.25 -15.60 -5.14
N GLU A 204 7.13 -14.70 -5.55
CA GLU A 204 8.02 -13.98 -4.64
C GLU A 204 7.34 -12.85 -3.87
N PHE A 205 6.13 -12.43 -4.29
CA PHE A 205 5.45 -11.27 -3.73
C PHE A 205 4.39 -11.63 -2.70
N GLY A 206 4.41 -10.92 -1.57
CA GLY A 206 3.40 -11.02 -0.53
C GLY A 206 2.06 -10.38 -0.92
N ILE A 207 2.09 -9.46 -1.88
CA ILE A 207 0.94 -8.77 -2.46
C ILE A 207 1.03 -8.96 -3.97
N ALA A 208 0.10 -9.70 -4.55
CA ALA A 208 0.15 -10.12 -5.95
C ALA A 208 0.24 -8.96 -6.95
N ASP A 209 -0.39 -7.82 -6.61
CA ASP A 209 -0.47 -6.65 -7.49
C ASP A 209 0.85 -5.88 -7.61
N HIS A 210 1.81 -6.09 -6.70
CA HIS A 210 3.07 -5.36 -6.73
C HIS A 210 3.88 -5.65 -8.00
N LEU A 211 3.91 -6.91 -8.46
CA LEU A 211 4.58 -7.22 -9.72
C LEU A 211 3.90 -6.54 -10.91
N ALA A 212 2.56 -6.49 -10.93
CA ALA A 212 1.82 -5.81 -11.99
C ALA A 212 2.10 -4.29 -12.00
N MET A 213 2.22 -3.66 -10.81
CA MET A 213 2.63 -2.26 -10.70
C MET A 213 4.05 -2.02 -11.22
N ILE A 214 4.99 -2.93 -10.94
CA ILE A 214 6.36 -2.87 -11.48
C ILE A 214 6.35 -2.95 -13.01
N GLN A 215 5.56 -3.85 -13.59
CA GLN A 215 5.44 -3.96 -15.04
C GLN A 215 4.79 -2.72 -15.66
N ALA A 216 3.77 -2.16 -15.02
CA ALA A 216 3.15 -0.91 -15.46
C ALA A 216 4.14 0.27 -15.40
N ALA A 217 4.95 0.37 -14.34
CA ALA A 217 5.98 1.38 -14.21
C ALA A 217 7.03 1.27 -15.31
N ARG A 218 7.48 0.05 -15.61
CA ARG A 218 8.43 -0.23 -16.68
C ARG A 218 7.91 0.26 -18.03
N VAL A 219 6.66 -0.03 -18.35
CA VAL A 219 6.02 0.45 -19.60
C VAL A 219 5.95 1.98 -19.62
N ALA A 220 5.57 2.60 -18.49
CA ALA A 220 5.43 4.05 -18.39
C ALA A 220 6.73 4.84 -18.60
N VAL A 221 7.88 4.22 -18.39
CA VAL A 221 9.20 4.84 -18.55
C VAL A 221 10.06 4.24 -19.66
N HIS A 222 9.52 3.28 -20.42
CA HIS A 222 10.23 2.61 -21.53
C HIS A 222 11.55 1.94 -21.13
N VAL A 223 11.57 1.23 -20.01
CA VAL A 223 12.73 0.50 -19.48
C VAL A 223 12.55 -1.01 -19.61
#